data_a25fb2e8c1068b60ec7f92c153dd21ad
#
_entry.id   a25fb2e8c1068b60ec7f92c153dd21ad
#
_cell.length_a   1.000
_cell.length_b   1.000
_cell.length_c   1.000
_cell.angle_alpha   90.00
_cell.angle_beta   90.00
_cell.angle_gamma   90.00
#
_symmetry.space_group_name_H-M   'P 1'
#
loop_
_entity.id
_entity.type
_entity.pdbx_description
1 polymer ?
#
loop_
_entity_poly.entity_id
_entity_poly.type
_entity_poly.pdbx_seq_one_letter_code
_entity_poly.pdbx_strand_id
1 'polypeptide(L)'
;MSVSTAVVDGITTRYEVVGSGPPLLMFSPGGFGASMDSWDKHGLYHRTRMLAQLRDQFSCITFDKRESGESGGRIERVSWSDYVAQGIGLLDHLGIDRAHIMGACVGCSIAALLATTHAERVSGMVLYSPAGGVKYRRKQHARFSDHLAYVRENGLEGVAALVSATDVGFSEDGRVGPWVTVLRHDPEFAAHYLAFDNDHYQAVVAGMCRCLFDRDTVPGPEPEDLLVSQIPALIVPGQDSSHAPSAARYLQECLPVNEYWDVPVAEQTAETAPARVIDFLASLLF
;
A
#
# COMPACT_ATOMS: atom_id res chain seq x y z
N MET A 1 6.64 10.10 -20.98
CA MET A 1 6.70 9.65 -19.59
C MET A 1 7.46 8.34 -19.61
N SER A 2 8.53 8.23 -18.87
CA SER A 2 9.33 7.00 -18.86
C SER A 2 9.24 6.37 -17.47
N VAL A 3 8.81 5.11 -17.45
CA VAL A 3 8.93 4.26 -16.28
C VAL A 3 10.42 4.07 -16.00
N SER A 4 10.81 4.18 -14.75
CA SER A 4 12.18 4.08 -14.26
C SER A 4 12.30 3.04 -13.14
N THR A 5 13.51 2.67 -12.81
CA THR A 5 13.81 1.78 -11.69
C THR A 5 14.85 2.42 -10.77
N ALA A 6 14.72 2.17 -9.48
CA ALA A 6 15.69 2.51 -8.45
C ALA A 6 15.97 1.30 -7.58
N VAL A 7 17.17 1.20 -7.03
CA VAL A 7 17.45 0.20 -5.98
C VAL A 7 17.24 0.88 -4.63
N VAL A 8 16.21 0.45 -3.92
CA VAL A 8 15.84 0.96 -2.61
C VAL A 8 15.88 -0.20 -1.62
N ASP A 9 16.65 -0.06 -0.55
CA ASP A 9 16.87 -1.12 0.44
C ASP A 9 17.27 -2.47 -0.20
N GLY A 10 18.11 -2.43 -1.26
CA GLY A 10 18.54 -3.61 -2.02
C GLY A 10 17.45 -4.28 -2.86
N ILE A 11 16.28 -3.63 -3.00
CA ILE A 11 15.17 -4.12 -3.83
C ILE A 11 15.00 -3.19 -5.04
N THR A 12 14.95 -3.78 -6.23
CA THR A 12 14.60 -3.02 -7.43
C THR A 12 13.17 -2.53 -7.31
N THR A 13 12.99 -1.22 -7.34
CA THR A 13 11.68 -0.55 -7.26
C THR A 13 11.37 0.10 -8.60
N ARG A 14 10.28 -0.32 -9.23
CA ARG A 14 9.75 0.32 -10.44
C ARG A 14 8.91 1.53 -10.03
N TYR A 15 9.14 2.67 -10.67
CA TYR A 15 8.41 3.90 -10.36
C TYR A 15 8.23 4.79 -11.59
N GLU A 16 7.33 5.74 -11.47
CA GLU A 16 7.10 6.80 -12.43
C GLU A 16 6.86 8.14 -11.71
N VAL A 17 7.36 9.22 -12.28
CA VAL A 17 7.06 10.59 -11.85
C VAL A 17 6.29 11.28 -12.97
N VAL A 18 5.06 11.68 -12.68
CA VAL A 18 4.16 12.31 -13.66
C VAL A 18 3.61 13.63 -13.15
N GLY A 19 3.48 14.60 -14.05
CA GLY A 19 3.02 15.94 -13.71
C GLY A 19 4.14 16.88 -13.30
N SER A 20 3.76 18.02 -12.73
CA SER A 20 4.67 19.05 -12.25
C SER A 20 4.03 19.83 -11.11
N GLY A 21 4.85 20.37 -10.21
CA GLY A 21 4.42 21.08 -9.01
C GLY A 21 4.96 20.41 -7.74
N PRO A 22 4.37 20.67 -6.56
CA PRO A 22 4.81 20.06 -5.31
C PRO A 22 4.83 18.53 -5.39
N PRO A 23 5.83 17.87 -4.79
CA PRO A 23 5.92 16.41 -4.83
C PRO A 23 4.80 15.74 -4.02
N LEU A 24 4.19 14.72 -4.60
CA LEU A 24 3.14 13.89 -3.99
C LEU A 24 3.53 12.41 -4.13
N LEU A 25 3.99 11.80 -3.03
CA LEU A 25 4.27 10.37 -2.98
C LEU A 25 2.97 9.58 -2.79
N MET A 26 2.70 8.63 -3.68
CA MET A 26 1.43 7.93 -3.76
C MET A 26 1.57 6.43 -3.50
N PHE A 27 1.07 5.96 -2.35
CA PHE A 27 0.99 4.54 -1.99
C PHE A 27 -0.26 3.90 -2.58
N SER A 28 -0.07 3.04 -3.57
CA SER A 28 -1.12 2.48 -4.41
C SER A 28 -2.08 1.54 -3.67
N PRO A 29 -3.36 1.48 -4.09
CA PRO A 29 -4.28 0.43 -3.65
C PRO A 29 -3.92 -0.93 -4.23
N GLY A 30 -4.51 -2.01 -3.70
CA GLY A 30 -4.39 -3.37 -4.29
C GLY A 30 -3.77 -4.42 -3.36
N GLY A 31 -3.55 -4.12 -2.09
CA GLY A 31 -3.03 -5.08 -1.10
C GLY A 31 -1.64 -5.60 -1.47
N PHE A 32 -1.50 -6.93 -1.58
CA PHE A 32 -0.25 -7.57 -2.00
C PHE A 32 0.03 -7.43 -3.51
N GLY A 33 -0.93 -7.00 -4.31
CA GLY A 33 -0.74 -6.67 -5.73
C GLY A 33 -0.70 -5.16 -6.01
N ALA A 34 -0.43 -4.34 -4.99
CA ALA A 34 -0.41 -2.88 -5.11
C ALA A 34 0.71 -2.42 -6.04
N SER A 35 0.35 -1.98 -7.24
CA SER A 35 1.26 -1.45 -8.25
C SER A 35 0.85 -0.03 -8.64
N MET A 36 1.73 0.69 -9.29
CA MET A 36 1.42 2.03 -9.80
C MET A 36 0.24 2.03 -10.78
N ASP A 37 0.05 0.95 -11.54
CA ASP A 37 -1.09 0.77 -12.44
C ASP A 37 -2.45 0.69 -11.70
N SER A 38 -2.43 0.38 -10.40
CA SER A 38 -3.65 0.22 -9.61
C SER A 38 -4.46 1.52 -9.51
N TRP A 39 -3.83 2.68 -9.65
CA TRP A 39 -4.52 3.97 -9.67
C TRP A 39 -5.50 4.11 -10.84
N ASP A 40 -5.18 3.50 -11.98
CA ASP A 40 -5.99 3.58 -13.20
C ASP A 40 -6.84 2.33 -13.44
N LYS A 41 -6.58 1.22 -12.70
CA LYS A 41 -7.27 -0.07 -12.93
C LYS A 41 -8.28 -0.42 -11.85
N HIS A 42 -8.07 0.00 -10.59
CA HIS A 42 -8.93 -0.41 -9.49
C HIS A 42 -10.14 0.50 -9.27
N GLY A 43 -11.31 -0.06 -9.42
CA GLY A 43 -12.65 0.35 -9.01
C GLY A 43 -12.86 1.86 -8.76
N LEU A 44 -12.84 2.25 -7.49
CA LEU A 44 -13.05 3.64 -7.07
C LEU A 44 -12.01 4.61 -7.66
N TYR A 45 -10.74 4.23 -7.69
CA TYR A 45 -9.64 5.09 -8.14
C TYR A 45 -9.66 5.31 -9.65
N HIS A 46 -9.99 4.28 -10.43
CA HIS A 46 -10.28 4.40 -11.87
C HIS A 46 -11.48 5.32 -12.12
N ARG A 47 -12.57 5.10 -11.39
CA ARG A 47 -13.81 5.91 -11.55
C ARG A 47 -13.57 7.38 -11.23
N THR A 48 -12.80 7.69 -10.19
CA THR A 48 -12.49 9.08 -9.81
C THR A 48 -11.40 9.71 -10.67
N ARG A 49 -10.68 8.94 -11.50
CA ARG A 49 -9.55 9.41 -12.32
C ARG A 49 -8.52 10.18 -11.48
N MET A 50 -8.26 9.67 -10.28
CA MET A 50 -7.50 10.38 -9.25
C MET A 50 -6.11 10.82 -9.76
N LEU A 51 -5.28 9.87 -10.19
CA LEU A 51 -3.93 10.17 -10.69
C LEU A 51 -3.95 11.12 -11.87
N ALA A 52 -4.88 10.90 -12.83
CA ALA A 52 -4.98 11.71 -14.05
C ALA A 52 -5.26 13.20 -13.78
N GLN A 53 -5.91 13.52 -12.67
CA GLN A 53 -6.21 14.91 -12.31
C GLN A 53 -5.18 15.50 -11.34
N LEU A 54 -4.66 14.70 -10.41
CA LEU A 54 -3.64 15.17 -9.47
C LEU A 54 -2.35 15.59 -10.19
N ARG A 55 -1.95 14.90 -11.26
CA ARG A 55 -0.74 15.23 -12.03
C ARG A 55 -0.78 16.60 -12.72
N ASP A 56 -1.95 17.22 -12.83
CA ASP A 56 -2.08 18.57 -13.39
C ASP A 56 -1.64 19.66 -12.38
N GLN A 57 -1.51 19.31 -11.10
CA GLN A 57 -1.16 20.22 -10.01
C GLN A 57 0.06 19.76 -9.19
N PHE A 58 0.40 18.48 -9.24
CA PHE A 58 1.46 17.87 -8.44
C PHE A 58 2.42 17.06 -9.30
N SER A 59 3.66 16.96 -8.82
CA SER A 59 4.62 15.96 -9.28
C SER A 59 4.29 14.64 -8.57
N CYS A 60 3.41 13.83 -9.19
CA CYS A 60 2.93 12.57 -8.63
C CYS A 60 4.00 11.48 -8.80
N ILE A 61 4.46 10.91 -7.68
CA ILE A 61 5.43 9.83 -7.61
C ILE A 61 4.67 8.55 -7.31
N THR A 62 4.48 7.70 -8.32
CA THR A 62 3.83 6.40 -8.19
C THR A 62 4.85 5.28 -8.35
N PHE A 63 4.68 4.18 -7.65
CA PHE A 63 5.62 3.06 -7.70
C PHE A 63 4.93 1.73 -7.39
N ASP A 64 5.55 0.67 -7.84
CA ASP A 64 5.16 -0.67 -7.45
C ASP A 64 5.71 -0.94 -6.06
N LYS A 65 4.82 -1.26 -5.13
CA LYS A 65 5.20 -1.68 -3.79
C LYS A 65 6.10 -2.92 -3.90
N ARG A 66 7.11 -3.04 -3.04
CA ARG A 66 7.93 -4.26 -2.96
C ARG A 66 7.04 -5.51 -2.94
N GLU A 67 7.46 -6.59 -3.52
CA GLU A 67 6.72 -7.84 -3.79
C GLU A 67 5.51 -7.69 -4.74
N SER A 68 5.36 -6.55 -5.42
CA SER A 68 4.21 -6.27 -6.29
C SER A 68 4.62 -5.68 -7.63
N GLY A 69 3.75 -5.77 -8.63
CA GLY A 69 4.00 -5.23 -9.97
C GLY A 69 5.28 -5.80 -10.58
N GLU A 70 6.17 -4.92 -11.03
CA GLU A 70 7.51 -5.28 -11.54
C GLU A 70 8.63 -4.91 -10.55
N SER A 71 8.28 -4.53 -9.30
CA SER A 71 9.28 -4.38 -8.24
C SER A 71 9.73 -5.74 -7.73
N GLY A 72 10.98 -5.82 -7.30
CA GLY A 72 11.55 -7.01 -6.68
C GLY A 72 11.01 -7.27 -5.28
N GLY A 73 11.56 -8.29 -4.63
CA GLY A 73 11.19 -8.65 -3.27
C GLY A 73 12.22 -9.54 -2.61
N ARG A 74 12.00 -9.82 -1.33
CA ARG A 74 12.79 -10.79 -0.55
C ARG A 74 11.87 -11.69 0.25
N ILE A 75 12.28 -12.94 0.46
CA ILE A 75 11.55 -13.87 1.35
C ILE A 75 11.93 -13.53 2.79
N GLU A 76 11.17 -12.64 3.38
CA GLU A 76 11.39 -12.18 4.75
C GLU A 76 10.06 -11.84 5.43
N ARG A 77 10.07 -11.64 6.74
CA ARG A 77 8.90 -11.16 7.48
C ARG A 77 8.71 -9.66 7.23
N VAL A 78 8.08 -9.33 6.11
CA VAL A 78 7.77 -7.95 5.75
C VAL A 78 6.85 -7.32 6.81
N SER A 79 7.17 -6.08 7.19
CA SER A 79 6.43 -5.24 8.12
C SER A 79 5.96 -3.95 7.45
N TRP A 80 5.14 -3.18 8.14
CA TRP A 80 4.73 -1.85 7.66
C TRP A 80 5.91 -0.90 7.52
N SER A 81 6.92 -1.03 8.40
CA SER A 81 8.14 -0.20 8.35
C SER A 81 8.98 -0.48 7.10
N ASP A 82 8.96 -1.70 6.55
CA ASP A 82 9.67 -2.01 5.30
C ASP A 82 9.02 -1.31 4.11
N TYR A 83 7.70 -1.17 4.11
CA TYR A 83 7.00 -0.38 3.08
C TYR A 83 7.25 1.12 3.23
N VAL A 84 7.35 1.63 4.46
CA VAL A 84 7.76 3.02 4.73
C VAL A 84 9.18 3.26 4.24
N ALA A 85 10.12 2.35 4.55
CA ALA A 85 11.51 2.44 4.12
C ALA A 85 11.63 2.51 2.58
N GLN A 86 10.81 1.74 1.84
CA GLN A 86 10.76 1.84 0.38
C GLN A 86 10.31 3.24 -0.08
N GLY A 87 9.27 3.81 0.52
CA GLY A 87 8.79 5.16 0.18
C GLY A 87 9.83 6.25 0.47
N ILE A 88 10.46 6.21 1.64
CA ILE A 88 11.52 7.14 2.03
C ILE A 88 12.74 7.00 1.11
N GLY A 89 13.21 5.78 0.87
CA GLY A 89 14.35 5.55 -0.01
C GLY A 89 14.09 6.00 -1.46
N LEU A 90 12.84 5.95 -1.92
CA LEU A 90 12.48 6.50 -3.23
C LEU A 90 12.53 8.03 -3.23
N LEU A 91 12.07 8.71 -2.17
CA LEU A 91 12.23 10.16 -2.02
C LEU A 91 13.71 10.57 -1.99
N ASP A 92 14.55 9.81 -1.26
CA ASP A 92 16.00 10.04 -1.20
C ASP A 92 16.66 9.86 -2.56
N HIS A 93 16.29 8.80 -3.30
CA HIS A 93 16.76 8.58 -4.68
C HIS A 93 16.42 9.74 -5.61
N LEU A 94 15.25 10.35 -5.43
CA LEU A 94 14.79 11.50 -6.23
C LEU A 94 15.31 12.85 -5.72
N GLY A 95 16.04 12.88 -4.60
CA GLY A 95 16.54 14.12 -3.98
C GLY A 95 15.42 15.00 -3.41
N ILE A 96 14.33 14.40 -2.93
CA ILE A 96 13.16 15.08 -2.39
C ILE A 96 13.21 15.03 -0.87
N ASP A 97 13.45 16.15 -0.23
CA ASP A 97 13.55 16.23 1.23
C ASP A 97 12.17 16.11 1.90
N ARG A 98 11.13 16.67 1.29
CA ARG A 98 9.77 16.69 1.86
C ARG A 98 8.73 16.61 0.75
N ALA A 99 7.65 15.84 1.01
CA ALA A 99 6.56 15.65 0.06
C ALA A 99 5.18 15.66 0.76
N HIS A 100 4.13 15.93 0.01
CA HIS A 100 2.80 15.42 0.39
C HIS A 100 2.78 13.91 0.19
N ILE A 101 1.96 13.23 0.98
CA ILE A 101 1.76 11.78 0.82
C ILE A 101 0.29 11.45 0.64
N MET A 102 0.00 10.47 -0.20
CA MET A 102 -1.34 9.95 -0.37
C MET A 102 -1.32 8.43 -0.28
N GLY A 103 -2.11 7.89 0.63
CA GLY A 103 -2.37 6.45 0.70
C GLY A 103 -3.77 6.12 0.23
N ALA A 104 -3.89 5.02 -0.54
CA ALA A 104 -5.16 4.47 -0.97
C ALA A 104 -5.29 3.02 -0.51
N CYS A 105 -6.45 2.64 0.04
CA CYS A 105 -6.69 1.29 0.57
C CYS A 105 -5.62 0.93 1.63
N VAL A 106 -4.84 -0.12 1.39
CA VAL A 106 -3.71 -0.54 2.23
C VAL A 106 -2.60 0.52 2.29
N GLY A 107 -2.48 1.34 1.26
CA GLY A 107 -1.53 2.46 1.24
C GLY A 107 -1.77 3.50 2.34
N CYS A 108 -3.00 3.57 2.89
CA CYS A 108 -3.29 4.44 4.04
C CYS A 108 -2.50 4.04 5.29
N SER A 109 -2.32 2.74 5.53
CA SER A 109 -1.50 2.24 6.64
C SER A 109 -0.05 2.68 6.51
N ILE A 110 0.49 2.62 5.30
CA ILE A 110 1.88 3.01 5.01
C ILE A 110 2.03 4.53 5.14
N ALA A 111 1.10 5.30 4.55
CA ALA A 111 1.12 6.76 4.62
C ALA A 111 1.01 7.26 6.06
N ALA A 112 0.08 6.71 6.86
CA ALA A 112 -0.09 7.09 8.25
C ALA A 112 1.14 6.74 9.11
N LEU A 113 1.74 5.55 8.91
CA LEU A 113 2.97 5.18 9.61
C LEU A 113 4.15 6.07 9.19
N LEU A 114 4.29 6.39 7.91
CA LEU A 114 5.33 7.30 7.43
C LEU A 114 5.18 8.68 8.09
N ALA A 115 3.95 9.21 8.14
CA ALA A 115 3.69 10.51 8.75
C ALA A 115 3.97 10.56 10.26
N THR A 116 3.86 9.43 10.97
CA THR A 116 4.16 9.36 12.41
C THR A 116 5.63 9.10 12.70
N THR A 117 6.33 8.37 11.82
CA THR A 117 7.74 7.99 12.03
C THR A 117 8.76 8.91 11.36
N HIS A 118 8.35 9.66 10.33
CA HIS A 118 9.19 10.57 9.53
C HIS A 118 8.44 11.89 9.26
N ALA A 119 7.91 12.51 10.32
CA ALA A 119 7.07 13.70 10.22
C ALA A 119 7.76 14.86 9.49
N GLU A 120 9.09 14.99 9.61
CA GLU A 120 9.90 15.98 8.92
C GLU A 120 9.90 15.84 7.40
N ARG A 121 9.60 14.64 6.90
CA ARG A 121 9.53 14.33 5.46
C ARG A 121 8.15 14.59 4.84
N VAL A 122 7.13 14.94 5.66
CA VAL A 122 5.72 15.01 5.26
C VAL A 122 5.16 16.41 5.44
N SER A 123 4.58 16.98 4.38
CA SER A 123 3.89 18.28 4.42
C SER A 123 2.40 18.17 4.74
N GLY A 124 1.79 17.06 4.37
CA GLY A 124 0.40 16.72 4.64
C GLY A 124 0.08 15.36 4.05
N MET A 125 -0.99 14.73 4.53
CA MET A 125 -1.36 13.39 4.06
C MET A 125 -2.83 13.29 3.65
N VAL A 126 -3.09 12.42 2.66
CA VAL A 126 -4.43 12.02 2.25
C VAL A 126 -4.60 10.53 2.51
N LEU A 127 -5.60 10.16 3.29
CA LEU A 127 -5.93 8.77 3.63
C LEU A 127 -7.26 8.41 2.95
N TYR A 128 -7.15 7.88 1.72
CA TYR A 128 -8.30 7.65 0.85
C TYR A 128 -8.79 6.22 0.94
N SER A 129 -9.99 6.02 1.48
CA SER A 129 -10.61 4.70 1.63
C SER A 129 -9.73 3.72 2.43
N PRO A 130 -9.40 4.01 3.72
CA PRO A 130 -8.47 3.20 4.50
C PRO A 130 -8.91 1.74 4.60
N ALA A 131 -7.99 0.81 4.32
CA ALA A 131 -8.23 -0.60 4.57
C ALA A 131 -8.16 -0.88 6.08
N GLY A 132 -9.17 -1.60 6.59
CA GLY A 132 -9.27 -1.90 8.01
C GLY A 132 -10.63 -2.44 8.43
N GLY A 133 -10.74 -2.73 9.72
CA GLY A 133 -11.94 -3.29 10.31
C GLY A 133 -11.88 -4.82 10.46
N VAL A 134 -12.75 -5.36 11.31
CA VAL A 134 -12.80 -6.80 11.66
C VAL A 134 -12.90 -7.72 10.44
N LYS A 135 -13.74 -7.35 9.45
CA LYS A 135 -13.93 -8.16 8.25
C LYS A 135 -12.67 -8.19 7.39
N TYR A 136 -11.98 -7.04 7.25
CA TYR A 136 -10.71 -6.95 6.55
C TYR A 136 -9.66 -7.85 7.20
N ARG A 137 -9.43 -7.69 8.51
CA ARG A 137 -8.47 -8.51 9.27
C ARG A 137 -8.76 -10.00 9.11
N ARG A 138 -10.01 -10.41 9.33
CA ARG A 138 -10.41 -11.82 9.17
C ARG A 138 -10.11 -12.35 7.77
N LYS A 139 -10.41 -11.57 6.72
CA LYS A 139 -10.14 -11.93 5.32
C LYS A 139 -8.65 -12.13 5.07
N GLN A 140 -7.80 -11.26 5.63
CA GLN A 140 -6.35 -11.41 5.49
C GLN A 140 -5.84 -12.65 6.21
N HIS A 141 -6.25 -12.89 7.46
CA HIS A 141 -5.87 -14.10 8.20
C HIS A 141 -6.31 -15.38 7.49
N ALA A 142 -7.53 -15.44 6.96
CA ALA A 142 -8.01 -16.59 6.18
C ALA A 142 -7.09 -16.84 4.96
N ARG A 143 -6.78 -15.82 4.19
CA ARG A 143 -5.90 -15.90 3.02
C ARG A 143 -4.52 -16.46 3.35
N PHE A 144 -3.89 -15.97 4.42
CA PHE A 144 -2.60 -16.48 4.88
C PHE A 144 -2.70 -17.93 5.39
N SER A 145 -3.80 -18.27 6.05
CA SER A 145 -4.05 -19.65 6.50
C SER A 145 -4.21 -20.61 5.32
N ASP A 146 -4.93 -20.22 4.27
CA ASP A 146 -5.08 -20.99 3.04
C ASP A 146 -3.72 -21.24 2.37
N HIS A 147 -2.86 -20.20 2.32
CA HIS A 147 -1.50 -20.34 1.81
C HIS A 147 -0.67 -21.33 2.61
N LEU A 148 -0.64 -21.17 3.93
CA LEU A 148 0.13 -22.05 4.81
C LEU A 148 -0.37 -23.51 4.76
N ALA A 149 -1.67 -23.73 4.63
CA ALA A 149 -2.23 -25.06 4.43
C ALA A 149 -1.73 -25.66 3.10
N TYR A 150 -1.79 -24.89 2.03
CA TYR A 150 -1.34 -25.34 0.71
C TYR A 150 0.17 -25.67 0.69
N VAL A 151 1.01 -24.82 1.32
CA VAL A 151 2.46 -25.09 1.45
C VAL A 151 2.74 -26.38 2.22
N ARG A 152 1.99 -26.66 3.31
CA ARG A 152 2.17 -27.91 4.08
C ARG A 152 1.88 -29.17 3.26
N GLU A 153 0.90 -29.09 2.38
CA GLU A 153 0.48 -30.22 1.55
C GLU A 153 1.31 -30.42 0.30
N ASN A 154 1.77 -29.33 -0.31
CA ASN A 154 2.34 -29.34 -1.66
C ASN A 154 3.79 -28.82 -1.75
N GLY A 155 4.35 -28.28 -0.67
CA GLY A 155 5.66 -27.66 -0.65
C GLY A 155 5.73 -26.35 -1.47
N LEU A 156 6.92 -25.77 -1.53
CA LEU A 156 7.15 -24.56 -2.33
C LEU A 156 7.13 -24.84 -3.83
N GLU A 157 7.50 -26.05 -4.23
CA GLU A 157 7.37 -26.53 -5.62
C GLU A 157 5.92 -26.55 -6.09
N GLY A 158 4.99 -26.99 -5.22
CA GLY A 158 3.56 -26.98 -5.50
C GLY A 158 3.01 -25.56 -5.66
N VAL A 159 3.49 -24.61 -4.83
CA VAL A 159 3.15 -23.18 -4.99
C VAL A 159 3.66 -22.64 -6.31
N ALA A 160 4.93 -22.87 -6.65
CA ALA A 160 5.53 -22.40 -7.90
C ALA A 160 4.81 -23.00 -9.13
N ALA A 161 4.42 -24.26 -9.09
CA ALA A 161 3.65 -24.90 -10.14
C ALA A 161 2.26 -24.26 -10.30
N LEU A 162 1.56 -23.97 -9.20
CA LEU A 162 0.27 -23.28 -9.21
C LEU A 162 0.41 -21.85 -9.77
N VAL A 163 1.41 -21.11 -9.34
CA VAL A 163 1.71 -19.75 -9.83
C VAL A 163 1.96 -19.73 -11.33
N SER A 164 2.67 -20.73 -11.85
CA SER A 164 2.95 -20.87 -13.29
C SER A 164 1.71 -21.27 -14.10
N ALA A 165 0.76 -21.95 -13.48
CA ALA A 165 -0.45 -22.45 -14.15
C ALA A 165 -1.63 -21.44 -14.13
N THR A 166 -1.52 -20.33 -13.40
CA THR A 166 -2.62 -19.37 -13.21
C THR A 166 -2.11 -17.92 -13.25
N ASP A 167 -3.01 -16.97 -13.59
CA ASP A 167 -2.71 -15.53 -13.54
C ASP A 167 -3.31 -14.84 -12.30
N VAL A 168 -3.89 -15.61 -11.37
CA VAL A 168 -4.54 -15.06 -10.17
C VAL A 168 -3.53 -14.45 -9.20
N GLY A 169 -3.92 -13.38 -8.53
CA GLY A 169 -3.14 -12.75 -7.48
C GLY A 169 -3.44 -13.33 -6.09
N PHE A 170 -2.57 -13.05 -5.13
CA PHE A 170 -2.76 -13.46 -3.73
C PHE A 170 -4.07 -12.94 -3.12
N SER A 171 -4.59 -11.83 -3.62
CA SER A 171 -5.88 -11.27 -3.20
C SER A 171 -7.08 -12.09 -3.65
N GLU A 172 -6.94 -12.89 -4.71
CA GLU A 172 -7.98 -13.72 -5.33
C GLU A 172 -7.89 -15.17 -4.86
N ASP A 173 -6.68 -15.72 -4.82
CA ASP A 173 -6.39 -17.08 -4.36
C ASP A 173 -5.24 -17.09 -3.35
N GLY A 174 -5.56 -17.40 -2.10
CA GLY A 174 -4.55 -17.45 -1.03
C GLY A 174 -3.44 -18.48 -1.28
N ARG A 175 -3.70 -19.54 -2.05
CA ARG A 175 -2.73 -20.61 -2.29
C ARG A 175 -1.45 -20.15 -2.98
N VAL A 176 -1.54 -19.13 -3.85
CA VAL A 176 -0.37 -18.61 -4.62
C VAL A 176 0.64 -17.82 -3.78
N GLY A 177 0.24 -17.32 -2.60
CA GLY A 177 1.11 -16.66 -1.63
C GLY A 177 1.47 -15.20 -1.93
N PRO A 178 2.11 -14.55 -0.94
CA PRO A 178 2.37 -13.11 -1.00
C PRO A 178 3.42 -12.69 -2.03
N TRP A 179 4.30 -13.60 -2.49
CA TRP A 179 5.34 -13.33 -3.48
C TRP A 179 4.96 -13.75 -4.91
N VAL A 180 3.68 -14.05 -5.16
CA VAL A 180 3.20 -14.55 -6.47
C VAL A 180 3.67 -13.69 -7.64
N THR A 181 3.70 -12.37 -7.48
CA THR A 181 4.08 -11.45 -8.55
C THR A 181 5.56 -11.58 -8.88
N VAL A 182 6.44 -11.58 -7.87
CA VAL A 182 7.89 -11.70 -8.06
C VAL A 182 8.25 -13.08 -8.62
N LEU A 183 7.59 -14.14 -8.14
CA LEU A 183 7.77 -15.52 -8.66
C LEU A 183 7.52 -15.63 -10.17
N ARG A 184 6.61 -14.80 -10.72
CA ARG A 184 6.28 -14.84 -12.15
C ARG A 184 7.31 -14.15 -13.04
N HIS A 185 7.90 -13.05 -12.58
CA HIS A 185 8.72 -12.22 -13.44
C HIS A 185 10.22 -12.26 -13.15
N ASP A 186 10.63 -12.79 -11.98
CA ASP A 186 12.02 -12.85 -11.55
C ASP A 186 12.50 -14.31 -11.41
N PRO A 187 13.23 -14.85 -12.41
CA PRO A 187 13.73 -16.23 -12.37
C PRO A 187 14.78 -16.47 -11.27
N GLU A 188 15.55 -15.46 -10.87
CA GLU A 188 16.54 -15.58 -9.79
C GLU A 188 15.82 -15.69 -8.44
N PHE A 189 14.82 -14.85 -8.21
CA PHE A 189 13.95 -14.97 -7.05
C PHE A 189 13.24 -16.33 -7.01
N ALA A 190 12.71 -16.81 -8.15
CA ALA A 190 12.04 -18.10 -8.23
C ALA A 190 12.97 -19.27 -7.88
N ALA A 191 14.23 -19.24 -8.35
CA ALA A 191 15.22 -20.24 -7.98
C ALA A 191 15.56 -20.20 -6.48
N HIS A 192 15.69 -19.00 -5.90
CA HIS A 192 15.90 -18.84 -4.46
C HIS A 192 14.69 -19.30 -3.64
N TYR A 193 13.48 -19.01 -4.11
CA TYR A 193 12.22 -19.45 -3.48
C TYR A 193 12.12 -20.97 -3.41
N LEU A 194 12.45 -21.67 -4.49
CA LEU A 194 12.43 -23.13 -4.54
C LEU A 194 13.51 -23.78 -3.66
N ALA A 195 14.61 -23.10 -3.42
CA ALA A 195 15.68 -23.57 -2.54
C ALA A 195 15.46 -23.22 -1.07
N PHE A 196 14.41 -22.45 -0.74
CA PHE A 196 14.16 -22.00 0.60
C PHE A 196 13.64 -23.14 1.49
N ASP A 197 14.00 -23.13 2.78
CA ASP A 197 13.53 -24.14 3.73
C ASP A 197 12.02 -23.96 4.02
N ASN A 198 11.25 -25.04 3.88
CA ASN A 198 9.80 -25.02 4.02
C ASN A 198 9.32 -24.60 5.42
N ASP A 199 9.98 -25.04 6.48
CA ASP A 199 9.56 -24.73 7.85
C ASP A 199 9.89 -23.28 8.17
N HIS A 200 11.06 -22.82 7.73
CA HIS A 200 11.44 -21.41 7.86
C HIS A 200 10.50 -20.50 7.05
N TYR A 201 10.16 -20.87 5.82
CA TYR A 201 9.19 -20.16 5.00
C TYR A 201 7.84 -20.00 5.72
N GLN A 202 7.30 -21.07 6.26
CA GLN A 202 6.04 -21.04 7.00
C GLN A 202 6.12 -20.13 8.22
N ALA A 203 7.23 -20.13 8.94
CA ALA A 203 7.45 -19.23 10.08
C ALA A 203 7.49 -17.75 9.65
N VAL A 204 8.16 -17.45 8.52
CA VAL A 204 8.20 -16.11 7.92
C VAL A 204 6.81 -15.63 7.54
N VAL A 205 6.04 -16.43 6.80
CA VAL A 205 4.68 -16.10 6.36
C VAL A 205 3.72 -15.91 7.54
N ALA A 206 3.76 -16.81 8.52
CA ALA A 206 2.94 -16.69 9.72
C ALA A 206 3.31 -15.45 10.54
N GLY A 207 4.60 -15.11 10.62
CA GLY A 207 5.11 -13.90 11.26
C GLY A 207 4.64 -12.64 10.55
N MET A 208 4.72 -12.61 9.21
CA MET A 208 4.23 -11.53 8.37
C MET A 208 2.74 -11.26 8.59
N CYS A 209 1.90 -12.29 8.56
CA CYS A 209 0.46 -12.16 8.80
C CYS A 209 0.15 -11.51 10.15
N ARG A 210 0.81 -11.97 11.22
CA ARG A 210 0.62 -11.41 12.56
C ARG A 210 1.10 -9.97 12.69
N CYS A 211 2.18 -9.61 11.99
CA CYS A 211 2.73 -8.26 12.01
C CYS A 211 1.88 -7.27 11.22
N LEU A 212 1.42 -7.68 10.04
CA LEU A 212 0.67 -6.78 9.14
C LEU A 212 -0.82 -6.65 9.52
N PHE A 213 -1.41 -7.64 10.19
CA PHE A 213 -2.85 -7.66 10.50
C PHE A 213 -3.11 -7.95 11.97
N ASP A 214 -2.46 -7.20 12.84
CA ASP A 214 -2.46 -7.35 14.30
C ASP A 214 -3.72 -6.81 14.99
N ARG A 215 -4.47 -5.91 14.33
CA ARG A 215 -5.60 -5.17 14.93
C ARG A 215 -6.82 -5.07 14.03
N ASP A 216 -7.98 -4.77 14.64
CA ASP A 216 -9.29 -4.65 13.97
C ASP A 216 -9.58 -3.22 13.45
N THR A 217 -8.65 -2.29 13.63
CA THR A 217 -8.72 -0.91 13.15
C THR A 217 -7.92 -0.76 11.84
N VAL A 218 -7.27 0.36 11.59
CA VAL A 218 -6.28 0.52 10.52
C VAL A 218 -4.95 -0.01 11.04
N PRO A 219 -4.36 -1.03 10.39
CA PRO A 219 -3.06 -1.54 10.80
C PRO A 219 -1.92 -0.57 10.42
N GLY A 220 -0.77 -0.73 11.03
CA GLY A 220 0.45 0.03 10.74
C GLY A 220 0.86 0.95 11.88
N PRO A 221 0.37 2.20 11.96
CA PRO A 221 0.77 3.12 13.03
C PRO A 221 0.19 2.71 14.38
N GLU A 222 0.94 2.97 15.45
CA GLU A 222 0.41 2.82 16.80
C GLU A 222 -0.58 3.96 17.14
N PRO A 223 -1.64 3.69 17.91
CA PRO A 223 -2.61 4.71 18.29
C PRO A 223 -1.96 5.92 18.98
N GLU A 224 -0.99 5.67 19.83
CA GLU A 224 -0.26 6.68 20.59
C GLU A 224 0.51 7.64 19.67
N ASP A 225 1.08 7.14 18.59
CA ASP A 225 1.81 7.95 17.61
C ASP A 225 0.86 8.79 16.75
N LEU A 226 -0.33 8.24 16.42
CA LEU A 226 -1.38 8.98 15.73
C LEU A 226 -1.89 10.15 16.57
N LEU A 227 -2.13 9.94 17.88
CA LEU A 227 -2.68 10.93 18.80
C LEU A 227 -1.79 12.17 18.99
N VAL A 228 -0.49 12.06 18.73
CA VAL A 228 0.46 13.17 18.86
C VAL A 228 0.88 13.78 17.51
N SER A 229 0.46 13.18 16.40
CA SER A 229 0.83 13.62 15.06
C SER A 229 0.28 15.02 14.75
N GLN A 230 1.14 15.92 14.29
CA GLN A 230 0.76 17.28 13.88
C GLN A 230 0.68 17.41 12.36
N ILE A 231 0.82 16.31 11.61
CA ILE A 231 0.72 16.33 10.15
C ILE A 231 -0.76 16.49 9.76
N PRO A 232 -1.12 17.53 8.99
CA PRO A 232 -2.49 17.70 8.50
C PRO A 232 -2.93 16.51 7.64
N ALA A 233 -4.11 15.98 7.90
CA ALA A 233 -4.65 14.81 7.24
C ALA A 233 -6.04 15.08 6.63
N LEU A 234 -6.23 14.68 5.37
CA LEU A 234 -7.56 14.50 4.78
C LEU A 234 -7.93 13.02 4.84
N ILE A 235 -9.06 12.71 5.47
CA ILE A 235 -9.57 11.34 5.59
C ILE A 235 -10.83 11.21 4.74
N VAL A 236 -10.82 10.25 3.80
CA VAL A 236 -11.95 9.95 2.93
C VAL A 236 -12.42 8.51 3.18
N PRO A 237 -13.67 8.30 3.64
CA PRO A 237 -14.14 6.96 4.00
C PRO A 237 -14.39 6.07 2.79
N GLY A 238 -14.18 4.75 2.99
CA GLY A 238 -14.72 3.69 2.16
C GLY A 238 -16.01 3.11 2.75
N GLN A 239 -16.69 2.21 2.02
CA GLN A 239 -17.99 1.65 2.42
C GLN A 239 -18.14 0.16 2.05
N ASP A 240 -17.07 -0.60 2.06
CA ASP A 240 -17.13 -2.03 1.79
C ASP A 240 -16.47 -2.88 2.91
N SER A 241 -16.41 -4.18 2.70
CA SER A 241 -15.91 -5.12 3.71
C SER A 241 -14.40 -5.02 3.97
N SER A 242 -13.64 -4.37 3.08
CA SER A 242 -12.20 -4.13 3.23
C SER A 242 -11.89 -2.71 3.68
N HIS A 243 -12.83 -1.78 3.44
CA HIS A 243 -12.72 -0.36 3.74
C HIS A 243 -13.91 0.05 4.63
N ALA A 244 -13.93 -0.51 5.84
CA ALA A 244 -15.01 -0.25 6.78
C ALA A 244 -15.06 1.24 7.17
N PRO A 245 -16.25 1.89 7.24
CA PRO A 245 -16.36 3.26 7.73
C PRO A 245 -15.73 3.45 9.12
N SER A 246 -15.76 2.42 9.98
CA SER A 246 -15.10 2.44 11.29
C SER A 246 -13.58 2.59 11.21
N ALA A 247 -12.93 2.14 10.13
CA ALA A 247 -11.49 2.34 9.93
C ALA A 247 -11.16 3.82 9.68
N ALA A 248 -11.95 4.50 8.85
CA ALA A 248 -11.79 5.94 8.62
C ALA A 248 -12.14 6.76 9.86
N ARG A 249 -13.20 6.39 10.60
CA ARG A 249 -13.57 7.05 11.88
C ARG A 249 -12.50 6.88 12.94
N TYR A 250 -11.87 5.70 13.04
CA TYR A 250 -10.74 5.49 13.93
C TYR A 250 -9.59 6.47 13.66
N LEU A 251 -9.22 6.66 12.38
CA LEU A 251 -8.19 7.65 12.04
C LEU A 251 -8.61 9.07 12.36
N GLN A 252 -9.88 9.42 12.14
CA GLN A 252 -10.44 10.72 12.50
C GLN A 252 -10.35 10.98 14.01
N GLU A 253 -10.65 9.97 14.81
CA GLU A 253 -10.61 10.09 16.27
C GLU A 253 -9.18 10.19 16.81
N CYS A 254 -8.22 9.52 16.17
CA CYS A 254 -6.83 9.49 16.61
C CYS A 254 -6.02 10.71 16.15
N LEU A 255 -6.23 11.23 14.95
CA LEU A 255 -5.42 12.30 14.38
C LEU A 255 -5.90 13.67 14.86
N PRO A 256 -5.07 14.47 15.58
CA PRO A 256 -5.51 15.77 16.11
C PRO A 256 -5.80 16.82 15.03
N VAL A 257 -5.04 16.76 13.92
CA VAL A 257 -5.14 17.73 12.82
C VAL A 257 -5.68 17.01 11.59
N ASN A 258 -7.00 16.98 11.48
CA ASN A 258 -7.63 16.29 10.36
C ASN A 258 -8.87 17.01 9.82
N GLU A 259 -9.16 16.72 8.55
CA GLU A 259 -10.42 16.99 7.90
C GLU A 259 -11.05 15.65 7.47
N TYR A 260 -12.26 15.38 7.89
CA TYR A 260 -13.00 14.20 7.50
C TYR A 260 -14.03 14.55 6.43
N TRP A 261 -13.83 14.05 5.21
CA TRP A 261 -14.76 14.29 4.12
C TRP A 261 -15.87 13.23 4.13
N ASP A 262 -16.92 13.49 4.91
CA ASP A 262 -18.05 12.56 5.12
C ASP A 262 -18.99 12.55 3.91
N VAL A 263 -18.57 11.92 2.82
CA VAL A 263 -19.33 11.83 1.59
C VAL A 263 -19.48 10.35 1.18
N PRO A 264 -20.69 9.92 0.77
CA PRO A 264 -20.91 8.56 0.30
C PRO A 264 -19.98 8.20 -0.88
N VAL A 265 -19.53 6.95 -0.95
CA VAL A 265 -18.66 6.48 -2.05
C VAL A 265 -19.29 6.72 -3.43
N ALA A 266 -20.63 6.67 -3.53
CA ALA A 266 -21.33 6.95 -4.78
C ALA A 266 -21.15 8.39 -5.29
N GLU A 267 -20.95 9.34 -4.36
CA GLU A 267 -20.75 10.77 -4.67
C GLU A 267 -19.26 11.15 -4.84
N GLN A 268 -18.35 10.22 -4.57
CA GLN A 268 -16.92 10.36 -4.86
C GLN A 268 -16.69 10.12 -6.36
N THR A 269 -16.89 11.15 -7.17
CA THR A 269 -16.81 11.12 -8.63
C THR A 269 -15.47 11.67 -9.15
N ALA A 270 -15.29 11.64 -10.46
CA ALA A 270 -14.13 12.26 -11.10
C ALA A 270 -14.08 13.80 -10.94
N GLU A 271 -15.21 14.42 -10.68
CA GLU A 271 -15.32 15.87 -10.45
C GLU A 271 -15.07 16.21 -8.98
N THR A 272 -15.65 15.43 -8.05
CA THR A 272 -15.66 15.81 -6.64
C THR A 272 -14.42 15.35 -5.87
N ALA A 273 -13.96 14.11 -6.10
CA ALA A 273 -12.92 13.52 -5.28
C ALA A 273 -11.51 14.10 -5.53
N PRO A 274 -11.03 14.22 -6.79
CA PRO A 274 -9.75 14.87 -7.02
C PRO A 274 -9.76 16.35 -6.64
N ALA A 275 -10.83 17.08 -6.91
CA ALA A 275 -10.97 18.49 -6.52
C ALA A 275 -10.80 18.66 -5.01
N ARG A 276 -11.47 17.80 -4.21
CA ARG A 276 -11.34 17.84 -2.75
C ARG A 276 -9.92 17.56 -2.26
N VAL A 277 -9.22 16.61 -2.89
CA VAL A 277 -7.82 16.30 -2.57
C VAL A 277 -6.91 17.48 -2.95
N ILE A 278 -7.10 18.04 -4.13
CA ILE A 278 -6.33 19.20 -4.61
C ILE A 278 -6.51 20.39 -3.67
N ASP A 279 -7.76 20.76 -3.35
CA ASP A 279 -8.07 21.88 -2.47
C ASP A 279 -7.42 21.73 -1.09
N PHE A 280 -7.48 20.53 -0.51
CA PHE A 280 -6.83 20.25 0.76
C PHE A 280 -5.29 20.41 0.66
N LEU A 281 -4.65 19.72 -0.27
CA LEU A 281 -3.20 19.75 -0.39
C LEU A 281 -2.67 21.15 -0.76
N ALA A 282 -3.38 21.89 -1.63
CA ALA A 282 -3.01 23.25 -2.01
C ALA A 282 -3.19 24.26 -0.86
N SER A 283 -4.03 23.97 0.13
CA SER A 283 -4.19 24.81 1.32
C SER A 283 -3.03 24.72 2.30
N LEU A 284 -2.16 23.70 2.16
CA LEU A 284 -1.01 23.47 3.02
C LEU A 284 0.20 24.19 2.46
N LEU A 285 0.86 25.00 3.28
CA LEU A 285 2.10 25.66 2.90
C LEU A 285 3.23 24.64 2.73
N PHE A 286 3.96 24.75 1.65
CA PHE A 286 5.13 23.94 1.33
C PHE A 286 6.38 24.53 1.92
#